data_1005076ded8175dc513b8bee058b033a
#
_entry.id   1005076ded8175dc513b8bee058b033a
#
_cell.length_a   1.000
_cell.length_b   1.000
_cell.length_c   1.000
_cell.angle_alpha   90.00
_cell.angle_beta   90.00
_cell.angle_gamma   90.00
#
_symmetry.space_group_name_H-M   'P 1'
#
loop_
_entity.id
_entity.type
_entity.pdbx_description
1 polymer ?
#
loop_
_entity_poly.entity_id
_entity_poly.type
_entity_poly.pdbx_seq_one_letter_code
_entity_poly.pdbx_strand_id
1 'polypeptide(L)' 'MSETLQGTVKWFSAQKGYGFITGEDGIDYFAHFSEIQMDGYRKLSGGQLVLFEAGKDANGRSLAKNISPADPNAE' A
#
# COMPACT_ATOMS: atom_id res chain seq x y z
N MET A 1 -17.96 5.91 -2.96
CA MET A 1 -16.76 6.36 -3.66
C MET A 1 -15.53 6.05 -2.86
N SER A 2 -14.50 5.61 -3.56
CA SER A 2 -13.24 5.30 -2.90
C SER A 2 -12.48 6.59 -2.58
N GLU A 3 -11.87 6.61 -1.42
CA GLU A 3 -11.00 7.71 -1.04
C GLU A 3 -9.55 7.28 -1.22
N THR A 4 -8.78 8.12 -1.87
CA THR A 4 -7.35 7.88 -2.01
C THR A 4 -6.63 8.53 -0.84
N LEU A 5 -5.86 7.73 -0.13
CA LEU A 5 -5.08 8.19 1.01
C LEU A 5 -3.60 8.14 0.66
N GLN A 6 -2.84 8.99 1.34
CA GLN A 6 -1.38 8.91 1.26
C GLN A 6 -0.89 8.16 2.48
N GLY A 7 0.11 7.32 2.27
CA GLY A 7 0.68 6.58 3.39
C GLY A 7 2.14 6.31 3.18
N THR A 8 2.74 5.71 4.19
CA THR A 8 4.15 5.33 4.17
C THR A 8 4.26 3.84 4.39
N VAL A 9 5.04 3.18 3.56
CA VAL A 9 5.24 1.74 3.70
C VAL A 9 5.97 1.47 5.00
N LYS A 10 5.33 0.71 5.88
CA LYS A 10 5.94 0.32 7.15
C LYS A 10 6.98 -0.75 6.92
N TRP A 11 6.61 -1.79 6.19
CA TRP A 11 7.52 -2.82 5.70
C TRP A 11 6.80 -3.60 4.61
N PHE A 12 7.57 -4.23 3.75
CA PHE A 12 7.02 -5.06 2.70
C PHE A 12 7.99 -6.19 2.38
N SER A 13 7.46 -7.40 2.23
CA SER A 13 8.26 -8.57 1.90
C SER A 13 7.90 -9.01 0.49
N ALA A 14 8.81 -8.79 -0.46
CA ALA A 14 8.59 -9.23 -1.83
C ALA A 14 8.53 -10.76 -1.90
N GLN A 15 9.23 -11.44 -1.01
CA GLN A 15 9.22 -12.88 -0.96
C GLN A 15 7.87 -13.42 -0.53
N LYS A 16 7.27 -12.79 0.47
CA LYS A 16 5.95 -13.20 0.96
C LYS A 16 4.82 -12.60 0.15
N GLY A 17 5.08 -11.51 -0.55
CA GLY A 17 4.09 -10.86 -1.39
C GLY A 17 3.14 -9.94 -0.65
N TYR A 18 3.50 -9.48 0.54
CA TYR A 18 2.65 -8.56 1.29
C TYR A 18 3.45 -7.75 2.30
N GLY A 19 2.80 -6.75 2.83
CA GLY A 19 3.37 -5.91 3.86
C GLY A 19 2.30 -5.01 4.45
N PHE A 20 2.72 -3.91 5.05
CA PHE A 20 1.81 -2.96 5.67
C PHE A 20 2.17 -1.53 5.30
N ILE A 21 1.14 -0.72 5.16
CA ILE A 21 1.26 0.71 4.88
C ILE A 21 0.59 1.44 6.03
N THR A 22 1.28 2.41 6.61
CA THR A 22 0.69 3.27 7.64
C THR A 22 0.07 4.47 6.93
N GLY A 23 -1.25 4.59 7.00
CA GLY A 23 -1.95 5.69 6.37
C GLY A 23 -1.74 7.00 7.10
N GLU A 24 -2.11 8.09 6.44
CA GLU A 24 -2.01 9.41 7.05
C GLU A 24 -2.95 9.57 8.25
N ASP A 25 -3.92 8.66 8.35
CA ASP A 25 -4.84 8.61 9.49
C ASP A 25 -4.27 7.83 10.68
N GLY A 26 -3.04 7.29 10.54
CA GLY A 26 -2.40 6.53 11.60
C GLY A 26 -2.79 5.07 11.66
N ILE A 27 -3.57 4.60 10.71
CA ILE A 27 -4.02 3.21 10.66
C ILE A 27 -3.07 2.40 9.77
N ASP A 28 -2.70 1.20 10.23
CA ASP A 28 -1.91 0.28 9.43
C ASP A 28 -2.83 -0.51 8.51
N TYR A 29 -2.54 -0.47 7.21
CA TYR A 29 -3.32 -1.16 6.19
C TYR A 29 -2.52 -2.31 5.62
N PHE A 30 -3.17 -3.46 5.50
CA PHE A 30 -2.55 -4.63 4.88
C PHE A 30 -2.40 -4.39 3.38
N ALA A 31 -1.18 -4.59 2.86
CA ALA A 31 -0.88 -4.35 1.45
C ALA A 31 -0.43 -5.66 0.81
N HIS A 32 -1.18 -6.13 -0.19
CA HIS A 32 -0.84 -7.34 -0.92
C HIS A 32 -0.30 -6.95 -2.30
N PHE A 33 0.66 -7.74 -2.82
CA PHE A 33 1.31 -7.38 -4.07
C PHE A 33 0.31 -7.27 -5.23
N SER A 34 -0.80 -8.01 -5.18
CA SER A 34 -1.81 -7.95 -6.22
C SER A 34 -2.49 -6.59 -6.30
N GLU A 35 -2.37 -5.78 -5.26
CA GLU A 35 -2.96 -4.45 -5.23
C GLU A 35 -1.98 -3.35 -5.63
N ILE A 36 -0.74 -3.71 -5.92
CA ILE A 36 0.27 -2.73 -6.29
C ILE A 36 0.17 -2.43 -7.79
N GLN A 37 -0.07 -1.18 -8.13
CA GLN A 37 -0.23 -0.73 -9.51
C GLN A 37 1.09 -0.16 -9.99
N MET A 38 2.01 -1.04 -10.35
CA MET A 38 3.33 -0.67 -10.83
C MET A 38 3.71 -1.56 -11.99
N ASP A 39 4.44 -1.00 -12.94
CA ASP A 39 5.01 -1.78 -14.03
C ASP A 39 6.23 -2.53 -13.52
N GLY A 40 6.42 -3.75 -13.99
CA GLY A 40 7.56 -4.55 -13.61
C GLY A 40 7.40 -5.14 -12.22
N TYR A 41 8.41 -4.96 -11.38
CA TYR A 41 8.38 -5.51 -10.03
C TYR A 41 7.33 -4.83 -9.18
N ARG A 42 6.49 -5.64 -8.57
CA ARG A 42 5.44 -5.14 -7.66
C ARG A 42 5.95 -5.27 -6.24
N LYS A 43 6.83 -4.37 -5.87
CA LYS A 43 7.37 -4.35 -4.52
C LYS A 43 7.41 -2.93 -3.98
N LEU A 44 7.42 -2.83 -2.67
CA LEU A 44 7.49 -1.56 -1.96
C LEU A 44 8.70 -1.58 -1.04
N SER A 45 9.24 -0.40 -0.79
CA SER A 45 10.36 -0.25 0.13
C SER A 45 9.87 0.40 1.41
N GLY A 46 10.41 -0.04 2.55
CA GLY A 46 10.06 0.59 3.82
C GLY A 46 10.37 2.07 3.80
N GLY A 47 9.41 2.88 4.23
CA GLY A 47 9.55 4.33 4.20
C GLY A 47 9.12 4.98 2.91
N GLN A 48 8.76 4.20 1.89
CA GLN A 48 8.32 4.76 0.62
C GLN A 48 6.93 5.38 0.76
N LEU A 49 6.74 6.54 0.13
CA LEU A 49 5.43 7.17 0.10
C LEU A 49 4.60 6.56 -1.00
N VAL A 50 3.34 6.26 -0.69
CA VAL A 50 2.42 5.64 -1.63
C VAL A 50 1.05 6.27 -1.51
N LEU A 51 0.27 6.12 -2.57
CA LEU A 51 -1.16 6.44 -2.57
C LEU A 51 -1.92 5.12 -2.66
N PHE A 52 -3.02 5.03 -1.94
CA PHE A 52 -3.82 3.81 -1.95
C PHE A 52 -5.26 4.14 -1.58
N GLU A 53 -6.14 3.19 -1.83
CA GLU A 53 -7.54 3.31 -1.44
C GLU A 53 -7.78 2.43 -0.21
N ALA A 54 -8.41 3.01 0.80
CA ALA A 54 -8.74 2.27 2.01
C ALA A 54 -9.92 1.34 1.74
N GLY A 55 -9.79 0.09 2.17
CA GLY A 55 -10.85 -0.88 2.03
C GLY A 55 -10.88 -1.78 3.25
N LYS A 56 -11.78 -2.74 3.23
CA LYS A 56 -11.87 -3.74 4.30
C LYS A 56 -12.20 -5.09 3.71
N ASP A 57 -11.66 -6.14 4.35
CA ASP A 57 -11.98 -7.50 3.94
C ASP A 57 -13.23 -7.98 4.68
N ALA A 58 -13.59 -9.25 4.45
CA ALA A 58 -14.78 -9.82 5.06
C ALA A 58 -14.72 -9.84 6.58
N ASN A 59 -13.52 -9.82 7.15
CA ASN A 59 -13.32 -9.84 8.59
C ASN A 59 -13.21 -8.44 9.19
N GLY A 60 -13.33 -7.40 8.35
CA GLY A 60 -13.23 -6.02 8.82
C GLY A 60 -11.80 -5.52 8.93
N ARG A 61 -10.84 -6.25 8.39
CA ARG A 61 -9.44 -5.84 8.41
C ARG A 61 -9.20 -4.71 7.42
N SER A 62 -8.42 -3.71 7.81
CA SER A 62 -8.10 -2.60 6.94
C SER A 62 -7.15 -3.04 5.83
N LEU A 63 -7.54 -2.77 4.59
CA LEU A 63 -6.77 -3.15 3.42
C LEU A 63 -6.39 -1.93 2.60
N ALA A 64 -5.20 -1.96 1.99
CA ALA A 64 -4.78 -0.96 1.02
C ALA A 64 -5.03 -1.53 -0.37
N LYS A 65 -5.76 -0.79 -1.20
CA LYS A 65 -6.09 -1.20 -2.56
C LYS A 65 -5.59 -0.16 -3.55
N ASN A 66 -5.33 -0.60 -4.78
CA ASN A 66 -4.88 0.27 -5.86
C ASN A 66 -3.68 1.11 -5.43
N ILE A 67 -2.67 0.42 -4.89
CA ILE A 67 -1.48 1.06 -4.35
C ILE A 67 -0.58 1.54 -5.49
N SER A 68 -0.16 2.79 -5.43
CA SER A 68 0.77 3.33 -6.42
C SER A 68 1.78 4.23 -5.73
N PRO A 69 2.97 4.42 -6.33
CA PRO A 69 3.95 5.35 -5.76
C PRO A 69 3.37 6.75 -5.71
N ALA A 70 3.56 7.44 -4.59
CA ALA A 70 3.10 8.81 -4.45
C ALA A 70 4.00 9.78 -5.21
N ASP A 71 5.29 9.43 -5.34
CA ASP A 71 6.26 10.25 -6.04
C ASP A 71 6.64 9.56 -7.34
N PRO A 72 6.15 10.05 -8.48
CA PRO A 72 6.46 9.39 -9.76
C PRO A 72 7.94 9.42 -10.12
N ASN A 73 8.72 10.28 -9.46
CA ASN A 73 10.15 10.35 -9.70
C ASN A 73 10.95 9.51 -8.71
N ALA A 74 10.29 8.86 -7.76
CA ALA A 74 10.97 7.99 -6.81
C ALA A 74 11.34 6.69 -7.51
N GLU A 75 12.53 6.22 -7.27
CA GLU A 75 12.98 4.98 -7.86
C GLU A 75 13.58 4.05 -6.85
#